data_5c00ce320029c075dc162d6021b4288a
#
_entry.id   5c00ce320029c075dc162d6021b4288a
#
_cell.length_a   1.000
_cell.length_b   1.000
_cell.length_c   1.000
_cell.angle_alpha   90.00
_cell.angle_beta   90.00
_cell.angle_gamma   90.00
#
_symmetry.space_group_name_H-M   'P 1'
#
loop_
_entity.id
_entity.type
_entity.pdbx_description
1 polymer ?
#
loop_
_entity_poly.entity_id
_entity_poly.type
_entity_poly.pdbx_seq_one_letter_code
_entity_poly.pdbx_strand_id
1 'polypeptide(L)'
;MKIPQFAFVALTALLMATTLPSAASETRDPSDFFFQDSFNDLSEEAELAQNEGKIGVLVVFETDDCPWCDRMKETVLNQAQVQDYFRQHFRLIGLNTDGDALVTGFDGQEVSETDFALLHNRVRATPAFLFFDTEGELLVRFTGTTRDPEEFLWLGEYVVKAHFEHERFSSYKRRRRAASS
;
A
#
# COMPACT_ATOMS: atom_id res chain seq x y z
N MET A 1 24.50 -27.77 75.26
CA MET A 1 24.82 -26.61 74.41
C MET A 1 24.41 -27.00 72.98
N LYS A 2 23.22 -26.60 72.49
CA LYS A 2 22.61 -27.00 71.20
C LYS A 2 22.90 -25.93 70.15
N ILE A 3 23.53 -26.30 69.06
CA ILE A 3 23.81 -25.41 67.93
C ILE A 3 22.63 -25.52 66.95
N PRO A 4 21.98 -24.44 66.47
CA PRO A 4 20.94 -24.53 65.47
C PRO A 4 21.52 -24.58 64.06
N GLN A 5 21.10 -25.56 63.29
CA GLN A 5 21.39 -25.65 61.87
C GLN A 5 20.57 -24.63 61.07
N PHE A 6 21.22 -23.72 60.41
CA PHE A 6 20.62 -22.82 59.45
C PHE A 6 20.47 -23.53 58.11
N ALA A 7 19.22 -23.79 57.68
CA ALA A 7 18.92 -24.28 56.35
C ALA A 7 19.07 -23.19 55.33
N PHE A 8 20.04 -23.30 54.42
CA PHE A 8 20.15 -22.46 53.22
C PHE A 8 19.10 -22.90 52.19
N VAL A 9 18.05 -22.08 52.02
CA VAL A 9 17.12 -22.22 50.90
C VAL A 9 17.73 -21.54 49.68
N ALA A 10 18.26 -22.32 48.75
CA ALA A 10 18.73 -21.85 47.45
C ALA A 10 17.52 -21.54 46.55
N LEU A 11 17.23 -20.26 46.39
CA LEU A 11 16.21 -19.75 45.45
C LEU A 11 16.78 -19.77 44.03
N THR A 12 16.56 -20.83 43.27
CA THR A 12 16.86 -20.90 41.84
C THR A 12 15.88 -20.07 41.05
N ALA A 13 16.26 -18.85 40.65
CA ALA A 13 15.50 -18.03 39.72
C ALA A 13 15.60 -18.63 38.32
N LEU A 14 14.52 -19.25 37.85
CA LEU A 14 14.34 -19.75 36.49
C LEU A 14 14.10 -18.57 35.55
N LEU A 15 15.13 -18.12 34.83
CA LEU A 15 15.02 -17.13 33.76
C LEU A 15 14.23 -17.77 32.60
N MET A 16 12.94 -17.48 32.49
CA MET A 16 12.17 -17.77 31.29
C MET A 16 12.60 -16.76 30.18
N ALA A 17 13.46 -17.21 29.28
CA ALA A 17 13.74 -16.48 28.05
C ALA A 17 12.48 -16.50 27.17
N THR A 18 11.74 -15.39 27.16
CA THR A 18 10.63 -15.18 26.21
C THR A 18 11.25 -14.94 24.85
N THR A 19 11.30 -15.98 24.02
CA THR A 19 11.59 -15.84 22.60
C THR A 19 10.43 -15.11 21.96
N LEU A 20 10.61 -13.82 21.64
CA LEU A 20 9.70 -13.07 20.78
C LEU A 20 9.69 -13.76 19.40
N PRO A 21 8.52 -14.16 18.87
CA PRO A 21 8.45 -14.68 17.52
C PRO A 21 8.93 -13.56 16.58
N SER A 22 9.97 -13.84 15.79
CA SER A 22 10.32 -13.02 14.63
C SER A 22 9.09 -13.05 13.73
N ALA A 23 8.42 -11.90 13.55
CA ALA A 23 7.31 -11.78 12.63
C ALA A 23 7.88 -11.99 11.23
N ALA A 24 7.82 -13.24 10.73
CA ALA A 24 7.99 -13.50 9.33
C ALA A 24 6.96 -12.64 8.60
N SER A 25 7.40 -11.89 7.59
CA SER A 25 6.50 -11.08 6.76
C SER A 25 5.47 -12.02 6.12
N GLU A 26 4.22 -11.90 6.54
CA GLU A 26 3.12 -12.69 6.00
C GLU A 26 2.84 -12.21 4.58
N THR A 27 2.74 -13.16 3.63
CA THR A 27 2.39 -12.88 2.24
C THR A 27 0.99 -13.38 1.93
N ARG A 28 0.21 -12.58 1.18
CA ARG A 28 -1.15 -12.89 0.74
C ARG A 28 -1.28 -12.55 -0.73
N ASP A 29 -2.16 -13.23 -1.46
CA ASP A 29 -2.40 -12.93 -2.88
C ASP A 29 -2.87 -11.47 -3.05
N PRO A 30 -2.19 -10.66 -3.89
CA PRO A 30 -2.62 -9.28 -4.12
C PRO A 30 -4.00 -9.15 -4.75
N SER A 31 -4.42 -10.13 -5.57
CA SER A 31 -5.74 -10.11 -6.21
C SER A 31 -6.87 -10.17 -5.19
N ASP A 32 -6.67 -10.91 -4.11
CA ASP A 32 -7.68 -11.08 -3.06
C ASP A 32 -7.53 -10.06 -1.93
N PHE A 33 -6.27 -9.66 -1.63
CA PHE A 33 -5.97 -8.93 -0.39
C PHE A 33 -5.46 -7.50 -0.61
N PHE A 34 -4.94 -7.15 -1.78
CA PHE A 34 -4.57 -5.77 -2.09
C PHE A 34 -5.70 -5.08 -2.84
N PHE A 35 -6.08 -5.58 -4.01
CA PHE A 35 -7.19 -5.01 -4.77
C PHE A 35 -8.54 -5.30 -4.14
N GLN A 36 -9.53 -4.48 -4.45
CA GLN A 36 -10.93 -4.67 -4.07
C GLN A 36 -11.75 -4.99 -5.31
N ASP A 37 -12.77 -5.83 -5.14
CA ASP A 37 -13.76 -6.02 -6.19
C ASP A 37 -14.44 -4.69 -6.50
N SER A 38 -14.52 -4.36 -7.77
CA SER A 38 -15.11 -3.12 -8.26
C SER A 38 -15.81 -3.38 -9.60
N PHE A 39 -16.85 -2.62 -9.87
CA PHE A 39 -17.47 -2.57 -11.19
C PHE A 39 -16.82 -1.52 -12.10
N ASN A 40 -15.61 -1.08 -11.77
CA ASN A 40 -14.87 -0.02 -12.45
C ASN A 40 -15.63 1.34 -12.46
N ASP A 41 -16.46 1.57 -11.45
CA ASP A 41 -17.09 2.88 -11.22
C ASP A 41 -16.28 3.65 -10.17
N LEU A 42 -15.40 4.55 -10.65
CA LEU A 42 -14.51 5.31 -9.76
C LEU A 42 -15.26 6.40 -9.00
N SER A 43 -16.42 6.85 -9.49
CA SER A 43 -17.26 7.78 -8.73
C SER A 43 -17.89 7.09 -7.52
N GLU A 44 -18.37 5.85 -7.68
CA GLU A 44 -18.85 5.02 -6.56
C GLU A 44 -17.71 4.70 -5.59
N GLU A 45 -16.51 4.35 -6.09
CA GLU A 45 -15.35 4.05 -5.24
C GLU A 45 -14.91 5.27 -4.41
N ALA A 46 -15.02 6.49 -4.95
CA ALA A 46 -14.76 7.72 -4.22
C ALA A 46 -15.80 7.97 -3.11
N GLU A 47 -17.09 7.75 -3.40
CA GLU A 47 -18.15 7.82 -2.39
C GLU A 47 -17.97 6.79 -1.29
N LEU A 48 -17.61 5.54 -1.64
CA LEU A 48 -17.30 4.50 -0.67
C LEU A 48 -16.09 4.88 0.20
N ALA A 49 -15.02 5.42 -0.41
CA ALA A 49 -13.87 5.92 0.32
C ALA A 49 -14.26 6.98 1.35
N GLN A 50 -15.08 7.95 0.95
CA GLN A 50 -15.57 9.00 1.84
C GLN A 50 -16.39 8.43 3.00
N ASN A 51 -17.32 7.51 2.71
CA ASN A 51 -18.17 6.88 3.72
C ASN A 51 -17.37 6.02 4.72
N GLU A 52 -16.26 5.42 4.27
CA GLU A 52 -15.34 4.62 5.08
C GLU A 52 -14.30 5.48 5.83
N GLY A 53 -14.30 6.79 5.64
CA GLY A 53 -13.33 7.72 6.25
C GLY A 53 -11.92 7.57 5.70
N LYS A 54 -11.78 7.10 4.47
CA LYS A 54 -10.50 6.96 3.76
C LYS A 54 -10.09 8.26 3.06
N ILE A 55 -8.83 8.34 2.66
CA ILE A 55 -8.27 9.51 1.94
C ILE A 55 -8.87 9.62 0.53
N GLY A 56 -9.13 8.48 -0.12
CA GLY A 56 -9.67 8.44 -1.47
C GLY A 56 -9.40 7.09 -2.15
N VAL A 57 -9.11 7.14 -3.44
CA VAL A 57 -8.92 5.97 -4.30
C VAL A 57 -7.48 5.90 -4.81
N LEU A 58 -6.85 4.74 -4.67
CA LEU A 58 -5.60 4.41 -5.36
C LEU A 58 -5.94 3.57 -6.59
N VAL A 59 -5.72 4.12 -7.78
CA VAL A 59 -5.84 3.39 -9.04
C VAL A 59 -4.46 2.91 -9.47
N VAL A 60 -4.32 1.59 -9.66
CA VAL A 60 -3.10 0.95 -10.14
C VAL A 60 -3.29 0.55 -11.59
N PHE A 61 -2.47 1.11 -12.46
CA PHE A 61 -2.49 0.81 -13.89
C PHE A 61 -1.43 -0.23 -14.23
N GLU A 62 -1.86 -1.26 -14.94
CA GLU A 62 -1.03 -2.37 -15.41
C GLU A 62 -1.24 -2.59 -16.92
N THR A 63 -0.42 -3.43 -17.57
CA THR A 63 -0.62 -3.96 -18.92
C THR A 63 -0.57 -5.49 -18.84
N ASP A 64 -1.07 -6.18 -19.87
CA ASP A 64 -1.09 -7.64 -19.91
C ASP A 64 0.33 -8.25 -19.78
N ASP A 65 1.31 -7.70 -20.50
CA ASP A 65 2.71 -8.14 -20.46
C ASP A 65 3.58 -7.14 -19.68
N CYS A 66 3.45 -7.14 -18.33
CA CYS A 66 4.14 -6.19 -17.48
C CYS A 66 5.04 -6.86 -16.42
N PRO A 67 6.29 -7.21 -16.75
CA PRO A 67 7.19 -7.86 -15.80
C PRO A 67 7.44 -7.03 -14.51
N TRP A 68 7.35 -5.71 -14.61
CA TRP A 68 7.49 -4.83 -13.46
C TRP A 68 6.23 -4.81 -12.56
N CYS A 69 5.04 -5.02 -13.15
CA CYS A 69 3.80 -5.20 -12.39
C CYS A 69 3.85 -6.53 -11.64
N ASP A 70 4.24 -7.61 -12.30
CA ASP A 70 4.40 -8.93 -11.67
C ASP A 70 5.39 -8.86 -10.52
N ARG A 71 6.55 -8.22 -10.74
CA ARG A 71 7.50 -8.00 -9.67
C ARG A 71 6.90 -7.26 -8.48
N MET A 72 6.13 -6.19 -8.72
CA MET A 72 5.46 -5.47 -7.62
C MET A 72 4.48 -6.38 -6.88
N LYS A 73 3.68 -7.17 -7.60
CA LYS A 73 2.74 -8.13 -7.00
C LYS A 73 3.47 -9.18 -6.17
N GLU A 74 4.54 -9.76 -6.68
CA GLU A 74 5.28 -10.86 -6.03
C GLU A 74 6.14 -10.43 -4.84
N THR A 75 6.61 -9.18 -4.81
CA THR A 75 7.61 -8.75 -3.81
C THR A 75 7.17 -7.62 -2.90
N VAL A 76 6.12 -6.88 -3.26
CA VAL A 76 5.68 -5.69 -2.53
C VAL A 76 4.21 -5.77 -2.16
N LEU A 77 3.32 -5.91 -3.17
CA LEU A 77 1.87 -5.86 -2.95
C LEU A 77 1.32 -7.12 -2.28
N ASN A 78 2.08 -8.23 -2.28
CA ASN A 78 1.75 -9.45 -1.55
C ASN A 78 2.05 -9.39 -0.05
N GLN A 79 2.70 -8.34 0.44
CA GLN A 79 3.04 -8.22 1.85
C GLN A 79 1.83 -7.76 2.66
N ALA A 80 1.44 -8.53 3.69
CA ALA A 80 0.28 -8.24 4.52
C ALA A 80 0.30 -6.83 5.09
N GLN A 81 1.47 -6.36 5.59
CA GLN A 81 1.60 -5.01 6.12
C GLN A 81 1.34 -3.91 5.09
N VAL A 82 1.68 -4.15 3.80
CA VAL A 82 1.39 -3.22 2.70
C VAL A 82 -0.11 -3.22 2.42
N GLN A 83 -0.71 -4.40 2.29
CA GLN A 83 -2.13 -4.56 2.03
C GLN A 83 -2.98 -3.91 3.12
N ASP A 84 -2.69 -4.22 4.38
CA ASP A 84 -3.43 -3.68 5.52
C ASP A 84 -3.31 -2.15 5.59
N TYR A 85 -2.09 -1.60 5.39
CA TYR A 85 -1.88 -0.15 5.41
C TYR A 85 -2.65 0.55 4.28
N PHE A 86 -2.51 0.08 3.03
CA PHE A 86 -3.15 0.76 1.91
C PHE A 86 -4.67 0.60 1.94
N ARG A 87 -5.20 -0.56 2.31
CA ARG A 87 -6.65 -0.78 2.47
C ARG A 87 -7.27 0.04 3.61
N GLN A 88 -6.49 0.35 4.64
CA GLN A 88 -6.93 1.24 5.71
C GLN A 88 -7.17 2.68 5.20
N HIS A 89 -6.36 3.14 4.24
CA HIS A 89 -6.35 4.54 3.84
C HIS A 89 -6.98 4.82 2.48
N PHE A 90 -7.12 3.81 1.62
CA PHE A 90 -7.60 3.97 0.26
C PHE A 90 -8.55 2.84 -0.15
N ARG A 91 -9.42 3.12 -1.13
CA ARG A 91 -9.99 2.10 -2.01
C ARG A 91 -8.94 1.78 -3.06
N LEU A 92 -8.73 0.48 -3.39
CA LEU A 92 -7.60 0.01 -4.21
C LEU A 92 -8.14 -0.67 -5.46
N ILE A 93 -8.04 -0.02 -6.60
CA ILE A 93 -8.62 -0.45 -7.87
C ILE A 93 -7.51 -0.71 -8.88
N GLY A 94 -7.54 -1.89 -9.53
CA GLY A 94 -6.65 -2.23 -10.64
C GLY A 94 -7.34 -1.97 -11.96
N LEU A 95 -6.65 -1.31 -12.91
CA LEU A 95 -7.11 -1.09 -14.28
C LEU A 95 -6.04 -1.53 -15.28
N ASN A 96 -6.50 -2.11 -16.41
CA ASN A 96 -5.63 -2.54 -17.48
C ASN A 96 -5.50 -1.44 -18.56
N THR A 97 -4.29 -0.93 -18.82
CA THR A 97 -4.09 0.10 -19.86
C THR A 97 -4.33 -0.39 -21.29
N ASP A 98 -4.37 -1.71 -21.49
CA ASP A 98 -4.67 -2.36 -22.77
C ASP A 98 -6.11 -2.90 -22.82
N GLY A 99 -6.90 -2.66 -21.74
CA GLY A 99 -8.25 -3.21 -21.58
C GLY A 99 -9.31 -2.39 -22.30
N ASP A 100 -10.34 -3.12 -22.81
CA ASP A 100 -11.51 -2.53 -23.46
C ASP A 100 -12.73 -2.45 -22.50
N ALA A 101 -12.58 -2.88 -21.23
CA ALA A 101 -13.66 -2.78 -20.25
C ALA A 101 -14.03 -1.31 -20.01
N LEU A 102 -15.30 -1.06 -19.71
CA LEU A 102 -15.76 0.29 -19.40
C LEU A 102 -15.36 0.68 -17.97
N VAL A 103 -14.96 1.93 -17.83
CA VAL A 103 -14.66 2.60 -16.56
C VAL A 103 -15.54 3.84 -16.49
N THR A 104 -16.31 3.97 -15.41
CA THR A 104 -16.94 5.24 -15.06
C THR A 104 -15.92 6.09 -14.33
N GLY A 105 -15.53 7.21 -14.92
CA GLY A 105 -14.59 8.16 -14.29
C GLY A 105 -15.19 8.87 -13.08
N PHE A 106 -14.38 9.63 -12.36
CA PHE A 106 -14.84 10.43 -11.21
C PHE A 106 -15.86 11.51 -11.59
N ASP A 107 -15.93 11.89 -12.85
CA ASP A 107 -16.93 12.81 -13.42
C ASP A 107 -18.23 12.12 -13.90
N GLY A 108 -18.34 10.80 -13.69
CA GLY A 108 -19.47 9.98 -14.11
C GLY A 108 -19.51 9.64 -15.61
N GLN A 109 -18.45 9.95 -16.37
CA GLN A 109 -18.38 9.60 -17.78
C GLN A 109 -17.82 8.20 -17.98
N GLU A 110 -18.44 7.40 -18.85
CA GLU A 110 -17.94 6.07 -19.21
C GLU A 110 -16.98 6.17 -20.39
N VAL A 111 -15.81 5.56 -20.21
CA VAL A 111 -14.77 5.42 -21.25
C VAL A 111 -14.13 4.03 -21.14
N SER A 112 -13.35 3.60 -22.15
CA SER A 112 -12.56 2.38 -22.01
C SER A 112 -11.44 2.55 -20.98
N GLU A 113 -10.95 1.43 -20.38
CA GLU A 113 -9.77 1.44 -19.51
C GLU A 113 -8.57 2.09 -20.21
N THR A 114 -8.37 1.76 -21.49
CA THR A 114 -7.32 2.35 -22.34
C THR A 114 -7.46 3.87 -22.44
N ASP A 115 -8.63 4.39 -22.74
CA ASP A 115 -8.85 5.84 -22.86
C ASP A 115 -8.73 6.53 -21.50
N PHE A 116 -9.24 5.92 -20.44
CA PHE A 116 -9.10 6.44 -19.08
C PHE A 116 -7.62 6.53 -18.69
N ALA A 117 -6.83 5.52 -18.99
CA ALA A 117 -5.40 5.52 -18.73
C ALA A 117 -4.66 6.56 -19.58
N LEU A 118 -4.84 6.53 -20.91
CA LEU A 118 -4.01 7.30 -21.85
C LEU A 118 -4.46 8.75 -22.00
N LEU A 119 -5.78 8.99 -22.18
CA LEU A 119 -6.31 10.33 -22.49
C LEU A 119 -6.61 11.13 -21.23
N HIS A 120 -7.28 10.52 -20.25
CA HIS A 120 -7.66 11.21 -19.02
C HIS A 120 -6.48 11.30 -18.05
N ASN A 121 -5.72 10.23 -17.92
CA ASN A 121 -4.66 10.14 -16.91
C ASN A 121 -3.23 10.17 -17.46
N ARG A 122 -3.02 10.18 -18.79
CA ARG A 122 -1.69 10.27 -19.43
C ARG A 122 -0.70 9.21 -18.92
N VAL A 123 -1.17 8.02 -18.58
CA VAL A 123 -0.34 6.89 -18.20
C VAL A 123 0.42 6.42 -19.43
N ARG A 124 1.75 6.40 -19.38
CA ARG A 124 2.65 6.06 -20.51
C ARG A 124 3.56 4.87 -20.19
N ALA A 125 3.56 4.42 -18.95
CA ALA A 125 4.35 3.28 -18.50
C ALA A 125 3.71 2.67 -17.27
N THR A 126 3.84 1.37 -17.10
CA THR A 126 3.30 0.56 -16.01
C THR A 126 4.40 -0.14 -15.22
N PRO A 127 4.17 -0.45 -13.94
CA PRO A 127 2.98 -0.06 -13.18
C PRO A 127 2.94 1.44 -12.92
N ALA A 128 1.72 2.01 -12.83
CA ALA A 128 1.53 3.38 -12.39
C ALA A 128 0.50 3.41 -11.26
N PHE A 129 0.81 4.15 -10.22
CA PHE A 129 0.01 4.30 -8.99
C PHE A 129 -0.47 5.74 -8.92
N LEU A 130 -1.77 5.95 -9.10
CA LEU A 130 -2.39 7.26 -9.07
C LEU A 130 -3.31 7.35 -7.85
N PHE A 131 -3.03 8.32 -7.00
CA PHE A 131 -3.79 8.59 -5.78
C PHE A 131 -4.75 9.75 -6.03
N PHE A 132 -6.02 9.49 -5.87
CA PHE A 132 -7.08 10.49 -5.98
C PHE A 132 -7.72 10.70 -4.61
N ASP A 133 -8.21 11.90 -4.34
CA ASP A 133 -9.05 12.16 -3.16
C ASP A 133 -10.50 11.68 -3.38
N THR A 134 -11.37 11.97 -2.43
CA THR A 134 -12.79 11.62 -2.49
C THR A 134 -13.60 12.47 -3.47
N GLU A 135 -13.06 13.56 -3.96
CA GLU A 135 -13.61 14.40 -5.02
C GLU A 135 -13.12 14.01 -6.43
N GLY A 136 -12.20 13.03 -6.50
CA GLY A 136 -11.61 12.56 -7.76
C GLY A 136 -10.44 13.40 -8.26
N GLU A 137 -9.92 14.31 -7.44
CA GLU A 137 -8.76 15.12 -7.79
C GLU A 137 -7.46 14.34 -7.60
N LEU A 138 -6.56 14.39 -8.58
CA LEU A 138 -5.28 13.69 -8.54
C LEU A 138 -4.32 14.33 -7.53
N LEU A 139 -4.05 13.63 -6.43
CA LEU A 139 -3.10 14.05 -5.40
C LEU A 139 -1.65 13.74 -5.77
N VAL A 140 -1.38 12.49 -6.11
CA VAL A 140 -0.01 12.00 -6.39
C VAL A 140 -0.04 10.98 -7.51
N ARG A 141 0.98 11.06 -8.38
CA ARG A 141 1.32 10.04 -9.37
C ARG A 141 2.69 9.46 -9.07
N PHE A 142 2.79 8.14 -9.03
CA PHE A 142 4.05 7.41 -8.98
C PHE A 142 4.08 6.39 -10.12
N THR A 143 5.13 6.39 -10.94
CA THR A 143 5.29 5.46 -12.06
C THR A 143 6.55 4.63 -11.84
N GLY A 144 6.44 3.33 -12.07
CA GLY A 144 7.49 2.34 -11.88
C GLY A 144 7.38 1.57 -10.57
N THR A 145 8.48 0.93 -10.17
CA THR A 145 8.54 0.06 -8.99
C THR A 145 9.21 0.74 -7.81
N THR A 146 8.84 0.35 -6.61
CA THR A 146 9.65 0.61 -5.41
C THR A 146 10.70 -0.48 -5.22
N ARG A 147 11.75 -0.18 -4.47
CA ARG A 147 12.84 -1.12 -4.21
C ARG A 147 12.36 -2.31 -3.36
N ASP A 148 11.53 -2.02 -2.39
CA ASP A 148 11.06 -2.96 -1.37
C ASP A 148 9.70 -2.50 -0.79
N PRO A 149 9.03 -3.34 0.03
CA PRO A 149 7.77 -3.00 0.68
C PRO A 149 7.83 -1.76 1.57
N GLU A 150 8.95 -1.52 2.23
CA GLU A 150 9.14 -0.36 3.10
C GLU A 150 9.09 0.95 2.31
N GLU A 151 9.73 0.98 1.13
CA GLU A 151 9.68 2.16 0.25
C GLU A 151 8.26 2.41 -0.27
N PHE A 152 7.46 1.35 -0.50
CA PHE A 152 6.07 1.50 -0.90
C PHE A 152 5.19 2.00 0.25
N LEU A 153 5.43 1.55 1.47
CA LEU A 153 4.79 2.11 2.67
C LEU A 153 5.12 3.61 2.85
N TRP A 154 6.37 4.01 2.56
CA TRP A 154 6.73 5.43 2.57
C TRP A 154 5.97 6.24 1.51
N LEU A 155 5.67 5.66 0.34
CA LEU A 155 4.83 6.31 -0.65
C LEU A 155 3.41 6.51 -0.11
N GLY A 156 2.83 5.50 0.54
CA GLY A 156 1.53 5.63 1.21
C GLY A 156 1.54 6.70 2.30
N GLU A 157 2.54 6.70 3.20
CA GLU A 157 2.68 7.75 4.22
C GLU A 157 2.83 9.16 3.62
N TYR A 158 3.58 9.28 2.53
CA TYR A 158 3.80 10.54 1.83
C TYR A 158 2.48 11.14 1.34
N VAL A 159 1.54 10.30 0.87
CA VAL A 159 0.21 10.74 0.47
C VAL A 159 -0.68 11.01 1.69
N VAL A 160 -0.80 10.05 2.60
CA VAL A 160 -1.69 10.14 3.78
C VAL A 160 -1.38 11.35 4.66
N LYS A 161 -0.10 11.70 4.79
CA LYS A 161 0.35 12.86 5.59
C LYS A 161 0.53 14.14 4.76
N ALA A 162 0.04 14.18 3.54
CA ALA A 162 0.11 15.31 2.61
C ALA A 162 1.52 15.91 2.42
N HIS A 163 2.57 15.08 2.54
CA HIS A 163 3.94 15.53 2.30
C HIS A 163 4.17 16.02 0.87
N PHE A 164 3.34 15.56 -0.08
CA PHE A 164 3.37 15.96 -1.49
C PHE A 164 3.15 17.46 -1.70
N GLU A 165 2.51 18.14 -0.76
CA GLU A 165 2.32 19.59 -0.82
C GLU A 165 3.62 20.38 -0.60
N HIS A 166 4.63 19.77 0.05
CA HIS A 166 5.82 20.47 0.52
C HIS A 166 7.13 19.95 -0.10
N GLU A 167 7.17 18.70 -0.52
CA GLU A 167 8.38 18.11 -1.07
C GLU A 167 8.07 17.01 -2.11
N ARG A 168 9.02 16.70 -2.99
CA ARG A 168 8.91 15.58 -3.93
C ARG A 168 9.14 14.25 -3.21
N PHE A 169 8.49 13.18 -3.64
CA PHE A 169 8.69 11.84 -3.07
C PHE A 169 10.17 11.40 -3.06
N SER A 170 10.96 11.76 -4.08
CA SER A 170 12.41 11.46 -4.12
C SER A 170 13.18 12.10 -2.96
N SER A 171 12.80 13.29 -2.53
CA SER A 171 13.39 13.99 -1.37
C SER A 171 12.93 13.37 -0.06
N TYR A 172 11.62 13.11 0.06
CA TYR A 172 11.04 12.41 1.19
C TYR A 172 11.69 11.05 1.41
N LYS A 173 11.79 10.23 0.39
CA LYS A 173 12.43 8.91 0.41
C LYS A 173 13.91 8.97 0.85
N ARG A 174 14.68 9.93 0.35
CA ARG A 174 16.08 10.11 0.76
C ARG A 174 16.21 10.44 2.24
N ARG A 175 15.35 11.30 2.76
CA ARG A 175 15.31 11.67 4.19
C ARG A 175 14.91 10.46 5.05
N ARG A 176 13.93 9.66 4.63
CA ARG A 176 13.53 8.44 5.36
C ARG A 176 14.68 7.44 5.45
N ARG A 177 15.39 7.19 4.34
CA ARG A 177 16.55 6.29 4.33
C ARG A 177 17.66 6.75 5.28
N ALA A 178 17.95 8.05 5.31
CA ALA A 178 18.97 8.60 6.21
C ALA A 178 18.60 8.47 7.69
N ALA A 179 17.31 8.42 8.02
CA ALA A 179 16.83 8.25 9.39
C ALA A 179 16.80 6.77 9.84
N SER A 180 16.84 5.82 8.89
CA SER A 180 16.82 4.37 9.16
C SER A 180 18.23 3.74 9.17
N SER A 181 19.29 4.53 8.89
CA SER A 181 20.71 4.11 8.88
C SER A 181 21.40 4.49 10.17
#